data_a2a6e4225cb8c64608db4f8f5a3b59dc
#
_entry.id   a2a6e4225cb8c64608db4f8f5a3b59dc
#
_cell.length_a   1.000
_cell.length_b   1.000
_cell.length_c   1.000
_cell.angle_alpha   90.00
_cell.angle_beta   90.00
_cell.angle_gamma   90.00
#
_symmetry.space_group_name_H-M   'P 1'
#
loop_
_entity.id
_entity.type
_entity.pdbx_description
1 polymer ?
#
loop_
_entity_poly.entity_id
_entity_poly.type
_entity_poly.pdbx_seq_one_letter_code
_entity_poly.pdbx_strand_id
1 'polypeptide(L)'
;MLAPLRFRLPTFFLTRLRRLSLLAACLLVLGLGVAAVAPAASAASANLLSNGDFATGTTAGWTCSSGDTVVTSPVYSGSAYALAGTPTGSDYAQCSQVVSVQPSSSYSLTGWVEGDYVYLGETGAGTSDADDWTPSAPSWTELSSSFTTGSSTTSVTIYVNGWYAQPEFYADDLSLTGPAGSGSGGGTTAPAAPSGLAVTGTTSSSVSLSWTAPSGTVTGYDVAENGGQVATVTGTTDAVTGLSASTSYTFTVSAYNSGGQSAASNSVSATTVASSSGGGGGGGGGGSSGLPAHVLMGYWQDFANGATPLTLASVPASYNLVAVAFGTATDTPGQVAFSLDPTLASDLGGYTQAQFTADIATLQARGQKVILSVGGEDGTISVDSAASAAEFASSVYSLIQQYGFNGVDIDLENGVDPSYMASALEQLESDVGSSLIITLAPQTVDTQSAGDDYFALALDIQPILTMINTQYYNSGSMNGCDGNVYAEGTENFITALACTELEGGLSPSQVGIGLPASTSAAGSGYVSPSVVDDALDCLASGANCGSFVPPQTWPGIRGVMTWSINWDAADGYDFANTVSPYLSTLP
;
A
#
# COMPACT_ATOMS: atom_id res chain seq x y z
N MET A 1 44.82 43.88 24.11
CA MET A 1 46.24 43.52 24.09
C MET A 1 46.39 42.25 23.23
N LEU A 2 47.18 42.47 22.20
CA LEU A 2 47.90 41.55 21.35
C LEU A 2 47.14 40.63 20.40
N ALA A 3 47.35 40.99 19.20
CA ALA A 3 46.97 40.55 17.87
C ALA A 3 47.85 39.36 17.36
N PRO A 4 47.70 39.00 16.09
CA PRO A 4 47.72 37.64 15.55
C PRO A 4 49.05 37.29 14.83
N LEU A 5 49.23 36.03 14.50
CA LEU A 5 50.28 35.64 13.54
C LEU A 5 49.68 34.79 12.40
N ARG A 6 49.83 35.36 11.18
CA ARG A 6 49.70 34.73 9.86
C ARG A 6 51.01 33.99 9.55
N PHE A 7 50.95 32.87 8.85
CA PHE A 7 51.98 32.49 7.88
C PHE A 7 51.42 31.78 6.65
N ARG A 8 51.99 32.05 5.55
CA ARG A 8 51.74 32.06 4.14
C ARG A 8 52.08 30.73 3.44
N LEU A 9 51.38 30.51 2.34
CA LEU A 9 51.74 29.62 1.23
C LEU A 9 53.11 29.95 0.55
N PRO A 10 53.62 29.02 -0.26
CA PRO A 10 53.88 29.41 -1.64
C PRO A 10 53.44 28.38 -2.71
N THR A 11 52.92 28.92 -3.76
CA THR A 11 52.73 28.44 -5.12
C THR A 11 54.05 28.36 -5.89
N PHE A 12 54.12 27.50 -6.92
CA PHE A 12 54.89 27.61 -8.19
C PHE A 12 54.82 26.26 -8.93
N PHE A 13 54.71 26.02 -10.24
CA PHE A 13 54.51 26.77 -11.50
C PHE A 13 54.28 25.70 -12.58
N LEU A 14 53.36 25.92 -13.44
CA LEU A 14 53.21 25.68 -14.87
C LEU A 14 54.46 25.27 -15.66
N THR A 15 54.32 24.35 -16.66
CA THR A 15 54.44 24.66 -18.10
C THR A 15 54.46 23.43 -19.01
N ARG A 16 53.63 23.44 -20.04
CA ARG A 16 53.75 23.36 -21.53
C ARG A 16 53.82 21.98 -22.19
N LEU A 17 52.81 21.67 -22.94
CA LEU A 17 52.59 21.62 -24.41
C LEU A 17 53.80 21.23 -25.29
N ARG A 18 53.60 20.22 -26.14
CA ARG A 18 53.61 20.37 -27.61
C ARG A 18 53.28 19.07 -28.36
N ARG A 19 52.51 19.24 -29.37
CA ARG A 19 52.11 18.44 -30.51
C ARG A 19 53.29 17.86 -31.30
N LEU A 20 53.10 16.76 -32.03
CA LEU A 20 53.32 16.67 -33.49
C LEU A 20 52.83 15.32 -34.04
N SER A 21 52.28 15.37 -35.12
CA SER A 21 51.57 14.77 -36.18
C SER A 21 52.37 13.82 -37.08
N LEU A 22 51.60 12.87 -37.69
CA LEU A 22 51.71 12.30 -39.06
C LEU A 22 52.95 11.47 -39.45
N LEU A 23 52.71 10.20 -39.84
CA LEU A 23 52.81 9.81 -41.27
C LEU A 23 52.40 8.33 -41.43
N ALA A 24 51.65 8.09 -42.49
CA ALA A 24 51.17 6.82 -42.96
C ALA A 24 52.25 6.00 -43.68
N ALA A 25 52.21 4.67 -43.53
CA ALA A 25 52.71 3.76 -44.57
C ALA A 25 51.98 2.42 -44.49
N CYS A 26 51.31 2.05 -45.58
CA CYS A 26 50.77 0.73 -45.86
C CYS A 26 51.86 -0.31 -45.94
N LEU A 27 51.69 -1.48 -45.28
CA LEU A 27 52.29 -2.74 -45.71
C LEU A 27 51.29 -3.86 -45.39
N LEU A 28 50.79 -4.49 -46.46
CA LEU A 28 50.01 -5.70 -46.46
C LEU A 28 50.93 -6.87 -46.13
N VAL A 29 50.65 -7.57 -45.00
CA VAL A 29 51.16 -8.93 -44.75
C VAL A 29 50.03 -9.81 -44.29
N LEU A 30 49.69 -10.82 -45.05
CA LEU A 30 48.84 -11.95 -44.62
C LEU A 30 49.50 -12.64 -43.42
N GLY A 31 48.79 -12.67 -42.30
CA GLY A 31 49.17 -13.43 -41.08
C GLY A 31 47.94 -14.01 -40.46
N LEU A 32 47.90 -15.35 -40.30
CA LEU A 32 46.84 -16.16 -39.74
C LEU A 32 46.30 -15.52 -38.44
N GLY A 33 44.97 -15.34 -38.39
CA GLY A 33 44.26 -14.88 -37.22
C GLY A 33 44.26 -15.94 -36.14
N VAL A 34 44.99 -15.71 -35.06
CA VAL A 34 44.69 -16.26 -33.75
C VAL A 34 43.60 -15.37 -33.15
N ALA A 35 42.37 -15.86 -33.15
CA ALA A 35 41.28 -15.20 -32.40
C ALA A 35 41.68 -15.23 -30.92
N ALA A 36 42.05 -14.06 -30.39
CA ALA A 36 42.11 -13.86 -28.95
C ALA A 36 40.67 -13.98 -28.43
N VAL A 37 40.37 -15.11 -27.80
CA VAL A 37 39.18 -15.28 -26.98
C VAL A 37 39.33 -14.27 -25.84
N ALA A 38 38.55 -13.20 -25.88
CA ALA A 38 38.38 -12.34 -24.71
C ALA A 38 37.91 -13.22 -23.55
N PRO A 39 38.48 -13.11 -22.34
CA PRO A 39 37.94 -13.82 -21.22
C PRO A 39 36.47 -13.38 -21.06
N ALA A 40 35.57 -14.36 -21.07
CA ALA A 40 34.18 -14.12 -20.71
C ALA A 40 34.19 -13.40 -19.35
N ALA A 41 33.52 -12.26 -19.27
CA ALA A 41 33.26 -11.64 -18.00
C ALA A 41 32.59 -12.72 -17.14
N SER A 42 33.26 -13.09 -16.03
CA SER A 42 32.69 -14.03 -15.05
C SER A 42 31.39 -13.38 -14.59
N ALA A 43 30.27 -14.03 -14.90
CA ALA A 43 29.02 -13.66 -14.25
C ALA A 43 29.28 -13.71 -12.73
N ALA A 44 28.89 -12.70 -12.01
CA ALA A 44 28.95 -12.72 -10.55
C ALA A 44 28.24 -14.02 -10.09
N SER A 45 28.89 -14.81 -9.25
CA SER A 45 28.27 -16.04 -8.76
C SER A 45 27.06 -15.66 -7.92
N ALA A 46 25.90 -16.25 -8.23
CA ALA A 46 24.66 -16.02 -7.50
C ALA A 46 24.85 -16.37 -6.02
N ASN A 47 24.19 -15.64 -5.13
CA ASN A 47 24.10 -15.98 -3.72
C ASN A 47 23.41 -17.35 -3.58
N LEU A 48 24.02 -18.26 -2.83
CA LEU A 48 23.47 -19.61 -2.59
C LEU A 48 22.56 -19.66 -1.36
N LEU A 49 22.52 -18.58 -0.54
CA LEU A 49 21.59 -18.43 0.56
C LEU A 49 20.24 -17.94 0.02
N SER A 50 19.17 -18.48 0.56
CA SER A 50 17.84 -17.94 0.38
C SER A 50 17.55 -16.89 1.45
N ASN A 51 16.90 -15.78 1.08
CA ASN A 51 16.52 -14.71 2.01
C ASN A 51 17.70 -14.25 2.90
N GLY A 52 18.87 -14.07 2.32
CA GLY A 52 20.07 -13.62 3.03
C GLY A 52 20.06 -12.13 3.38
N ASP A 53 19.23 -11.37 2.68
CA ASP A 53 18.93 -9.94 2.87
C ASP A 53 17.65 -9.72 3.71
N PHE A 54 17.01 -10.79 4.16
CA PHE A 54 15.76 -10.79 4.91
C PHE A 54 14.60 -10.01 4.26
N ALA A 55 14.67 -9.76 2.95
CA ALA A 55 13.70 -8.95 2.19
C ALA A 55 12.25 -9.48 2.23
N THR A 56 12.05 -10.74 2.65
CA THR A 56 10.70 -11.30 2.89
C THR A 56 10.03 -10.73 4.15
N GLY A 57 10.70 -9.91 4.96
CA GLY A 57 10.22 -9.45 6.26
C GLY A 57 10.09 -10.56 7.32
N THR A 58 10.63 -11.75 7.04
CA THR A 58 10.55 -12.93 7.91
C THR A 58 11.86 -13.72 7.93
N THR A 59 12.00 -14.66 8.84
CA THR A 59 13.13 -15.61 8.88
C THR A 59 12.94 -16.81 7.93
N ALA A 60 12.08 -16.68 6.91
CA ALA A 60 11.81 -17.76 5.94
C ALA A 60 13.11 -18.29 5.30
N GLY A 61 13.25 -19.62 5.27
CA GLY A 61 14.48 -20.28 4.79
C GLY A 61 15.57 -20.46 5.84
N TRP A 62 15.44 -19.83 7.01
CA TRP A 62 16.35 -19.95 8.15
C TRP A 62 15.70 -20.71 9.31
N THR A 63 16.51 -21.46 10.04
CA THR A 63 16.15 -22.05 11.33
C THR A 63 16.78 -21.22 12.42
N CYS A 64 15.97 -20.49 13.17
CA CYS A 64 16.41 -19.53 14.17
C CYS A 64 16.02 -19.94 15.60
N SER A 65 16.75 -19.43 16.59
CA SER A 65 16.38 -19.54 18.01
C SER A 65 15.04 -18.84 18.29
N SER A 66 14.32 -19.30 19.31
CA SER A 66 13.05 -18.70 19.71
C SER A 66 13.29 -17.31 20.31
N GLY A 67 12.92 -16.27 19.63
CA GLY A 67 13.17 -14.88 20.03
C GLY A 67 13.90 -14.07 18.98
N ASP A 68 14.51 -14.73 17.99
CA ASP A 68 15.08 -14.05 16.83
C ASP A 68 13.96 -13.63 15.90
N THR A 69 14.03 -12.37 15.44
CA THR A 69 12.98 -11.74 14.63
C THR A 69 13.59 -11.00 13.45
N VAL A 70 12.74 -10.51 12.53
CA VAL A 70 13.15 -9.59 11.48
C VAL A 70 12.62 -8.20 11.83
N VAL A 71 13.46 -7.18 11.68
CA VAL A 71 13.16 -5.80 12.04
C VAL A 71 13.35 -4.87 10.84
N THR A 72 12.68 -3.72 10.88
CA THR A 72 12.81 -2.66 9.87
C THR A 72 13.84 -1.59 10.26
N SER A 73 14.37 -1.65 11.48
CA SER A 73 15.44 -0.75 11.99
C SER A 73 16.13 -1.35 13.21
N PRO A 74 17.50 -1.33 13.30
CA PRO A 74 18.41 -0.84 12.26
C PRO A 74 18.49 -1.81 11.07
N VAL A 75 18.76 -1.30 9.86
CA VAL A 75 18.99 -2.09 8.65
C VAL A 75 20.27 -1.63 7.95
N TYR A 76 20.94 -2.53 7.21
CA TYR A 76 22.07 -2.16 6.40
C TYR A 76 21.65 -1.35 5.17
N SER A 77 22.57 -0.56 4.61
CA SER A 77 22.28 0.39 3.53
C SER A 77 21.60 -0.25 2.32
N GLY A 78 20.39 0.18 2.01
CA GLY A 78 19.61 -0.29 0.87
C GLY A 78 18.62 -1.43 1.18
N SER A 79 18.70 -2.03 2.37
CA SER A 79 17.77 -3.07 2.83
C SER A 79 16.54 -2.46 3.50
N ALA A 80 15.40 -3.14 3.36
CA ALA A 80 14.17 -2.80 4.08
C ALA A 80 14.07 -3.52 5.44
N TYR A 81 14.82 -4.63 5.62
CA TYR A 81 14.73 -5.51 6.78
C TYR A 81 16.12 -6.02 7.18
N ALA A 82 16.28 -6.38 8.45
CA ALA A 82 17.46 -7.06 8.97
C ALA A 82 17.05 -8.11 10.02
N LEU A 83 17.87 -9.14 10.22
CA LEU A 83 17.72 -10.07 11.33
C LEU A 83 18.09 -9.36 12.64
N ALA A 84 17.29 -9.53 13.67
CA ALA A 84 17.59 -9.19 15.05
C ALA A 84 17.70 -10.49 15.88
N GLY A 85 18.89 -10.80 16.36
CA GLY A 85 19.15 -11.93 17.24
C GLY A 85 19.21 -11.49 18.69
N THR A 86 18.49 -12.21 19.57
CA THR A 86 18.35 -11.85 20.98
C THR A 86 18.98 -12.90 21.89
N PRO A 87 20.32 -12.86 22.15
CA PRO A 87 21.00 -13.80 23.01
C PRO A 87 20.49 -13.75 24.44
N THR A 88 20.45 -14.90 25.09
CA THR A 88 20.12 -15.04 26.52
C THR A 88 21.27 -15.68 27.30
N GLY A 89 21.10 -15.87 28.60
CA GLY A 89 22.12 -16.58 29.41
C GLY A 89 22.32 -18.06 29.04
N SER A 90 21.40 -18.63 28.25
CA SER A 90 21.42 -20.05 27.84
C SER A 90 21.27 -20.26 26.31
N ASP A 91 21.08 -19.20 25.55
CA ASP A 91 20.95 -19.22 24.10
C ASP A 91 21.75 -18.09 23.49
N TYR A 92 22.51 -18.36 22.43
CA TYR A 92 23.34 -17.39 21.72
C TYR A 92 22.66 -16.82 20.47
N ALA A 93 21.35 -17.07 20.32
CA ALA A 93 20.51 -16.53 19.25
C ALA A 93 21.05 -16.89 17.85
N GLN A 94 21.03 -18.18 17.51
CA GLN A 94 21.53 -18.65 16.21
C GLN A 94 20.43 -18.75 15.18
N CYS A 95 20.66 -18.12 14.03
CA CYS A 95 19.97 -18.45 12.79
C CYS A 95 20.87 -19.22 11.85
N SER A 96 20.39 -20.34 11.28
CA SER A 96 21.17 -21.20 10.40
C SER A 96 20.39 -21.64 9.16
N GLN A 97 21.13 -21.93 8.07
CA GLN A 97 20.57 -22.44 6.83
C GLN A 97 21.46 -23.55 6.26
N VAL A 98 20.85 -24.67 5.87
CA VAL A 98 21.57 -25.76 5.19
C VAL A 98 21.62 -25.48 3.70
N VAL A 99 22.82 -25.48 3.12
CA VAL A 99 23.06 -25.18 1.70
C VAL A 99 23.71 -26.37 1.00
N SER A 100 23.21 -26.71 -0.18
CA SER A 100 23.84 -27.73 -1.04
C SER A 100 25.08 -27.16 -1.70
N VAL A 101 26.20 -27.91 -1.61
CA VAL A 101 27.51 -27.51 -2.11
C VAL A 101 28.13 -28.59 -2.97
N GLN A 102 29.13 -28.25 -3.78
CA GLN A 102 29.92 -29.22 -4.52
C GLN A 102 31.10 -29.71 -3.68
N PRO A 103 31.45 -31.01 -3.75
CA PRO A 103 32.66 -31.51 -3.15
C PRO A 103 33.93 -30.86 -3.70
N SER A 104 34.97 -30.76 -2.86
CA SER A 104 36.29 -30.23 -3.21
C SER A 104 36.24 -28.84 -3.87
N SER A 105 35.32 -27.99 -3.44
CA SER A 105 35.06 -26.69 -4.02
C SER A 105 35.21 -25.59 -2.99
N SER A 106 35.66 -24.41 -3.42
CA SER A 106 35.85 -23.25 -2.55
C SER A 106 34.65 -22.32 -2.55
N TYR A 107 34.34 -21.77 -1.38
CA TYR A 107 33.21 -20.86 -1.12
C TYR A 107 33.68 -19.63 -0.37
N SER A 108 32.99 -18.51 -0.60
CA SER A 108 33.16 -17.27 0.15
C SER A 108 31.83 -16.90 0.80
N LEU A 109 31.85 -16.67 2.10
CA LEU A 109 30.74 -16.26 2.93
C LEU A 109 30.98 -14.84 3.40
N THR A 110 30.03 -13.95 3.21
CA THR A 110 30.05 -12.56 3.67
C THR A 110 28.72 -12.18 4.30
N GLY A 111 28.72 -11.16 5.15
CA GLY A 111 27.52 -10.61 5.74
C GLY A 111 27.82 -9.36 6.55
N TRP A 112 26.84 -8.49 6.68
CA TRP A 112 26.96 -7.27 7.48
C TRP A 112 26.32 -7.48 8.84
N VAL A 113 27.02 -7.07 9.91
CA VAL A 113 26.56 -7.24 11.29
C VAL A 113 26.75 -5.96 12.10
N GLU A 114 25.86 -5.76 13.10
CA GLU A 114 25.99 -4.73 14.12
C GLU A 114 25.67 -5.35 15.48
N GLY A 115 26.50 -5.07 16.51
CA GLY A 115 26.35 -5.64 17.85
C GLY A 115 27.68 -6.13 18.44
N ASP A 116 27.61 -6.72 19.64
CA ASP A 116 28.76 -7.25 20.33
C ASP A 116 28.81 -8.78 20.21
N TYR A 117 30.02 -9.33 19.99
CA TYR A 117 30.29 -10.76 19.90
C TYR A 117 29.43 -11.48 18.86
N VAL A 118 29.41 -10.95 17.61
CA VAL A 118 28.66 -11.55 16.49
C VAL A 118 29.59 -12.43 15.67
N TYR A 119 29.10 -13.62 15.31
CA TYR A 119 29.78 -14.65 14.54
C TYR A 119 29.01 -14.92 13.23
N LEU A 120 29.74 -15.08 12.13
CA LEU A 120 29.25 -15.56 10.84
C LEU A 120 30.15 -16.71 10.37
N GLY A 121 29.59 -17.88 10.14
CA GLY A 121 30.42 -19.04 9.84
C GLY A 121 29.69 -20.17 9.16
N GLU A 122 30.41 -21.27 8.95
CA GLU A 122 29.90 -22.51 8.42
C GLU A 122 30.34 -23.71 9.28
N THR A 123 29.54 -24.75 9.21
CA THR A 123 29.89 -26.07 9.75
C THR A 123 29.57 -27.16 8.76
N GLY A 124 30.33 -28.26 8.85
CA GLY A 124 30.11 -29.44 8.03
C GLY A 124 30.80 -29.42 6.67
N ALA A 125 31.75 -28.52 6.43
CA ALA A 125 32.56 -28.51 5.20
C ALA A 125 33.36 -29.80 4.96
N GLY A 126 33.55 -30.61 5.99
CA GLY A 126 34.36 -31.85 5.89
C GLY A 126 35.87 -31.58 5.88
N THR A 127 36.25 -30.36 6.19
CA THR A 127 37.59 -29.86 6.53
C THR A 127 37.51 -29.18 7.91
N SER A 128 38.29 -28.15 8.19
CA SER A 128 38.06 -27.34 9.40
C SER A 128 36.87 -26.41 9.14
N ASP A 129 35.95 -26.29 10.10
CA ASP A 129 34.94 -25.27 10.11
C ASP A 129 35.58 -23.88 10.08
N ALA A 130 34.97 -22.92 9.40
CA ALA A 130 35.48 -21.59 9.21
C ALA A 130 34.43 -20.54 9.64
N ASP A 131 34.86 -19.58 10.43
CA ASP A 131 34.05 -18.44 10.87
C ASP A 131 34.89 -17.16 10.86
N ASP A 132 34.19 -16.05 10.80
CA ASP A 132 34.68 -14.72 11.13
C ASP A 132 33.78 -14.11 12.20
N TRP A 133 34.32 -13.26 13.06
CA TRP A 133 33.58 -12.69 14.17
C TRP A 133 34.12 -11.34 14.61
N THR A 134 33.29 -10.58 15.29
CA THR A 134 33.70 -9.32 15.87
C THR A 134 33.40 -9.27 17.38
N PRO A 135 34.32 -8.77 18.21
CA PRO A 135 34.03 -8.55 19.63
C PRO A 135 33.10 -7.34 19.85
N SER A 136 33.04 -6.41 18.91
CA SER A 136 32.14 -5.25 18.95
C SER A 136 32.07 -4.60 17.58
N ALA A 137 30.85 -4.45 17.05
CA ALA A 137 30.51 -3.69 15.86
C ALA A 137 29.48 -2.62 16.23
N PRO A 138 29.92 -1.42 16.68
CA PRO A 138 28.99 -0.34 17.07
C PRO A 138 28.30 0.32 15.87
N SER A 139 28.58 -0.14 14.67
CA SER A 139 27.93 0.18 13.39
C SER A 139 28.14 -0.98 12.45
N TRP A 140 27.33 -1.07 11.42
CA TRP A 140 27.40 -2.12 10.40
C TRP A 140 28.83 -2.39 9.94
N THR A 141 29.29 -3.61 10.15
CA THR A 141 30.65 -4.10 9.88
C THR A 141 30.54 -5.39 9.06
N GLU A 142 31.30 -5.50 7.99
CA GLU A 142 31.33 -6.71 7.18
C GLU A 142 32.16 -7.79 7.86
N LEU A 143 31.60 -8.98 8.02
CA LEU A 143 32.30 -10.22 8.32
C LEU A 143 32.49 -11.03 7.04
N SER A 144 33.66 -11.71 6.93
CA SER A 144 34.00 -12.43 5.72
C SER A 144 34.81 -13.68 6.06
N SER A 145 34.32 -14.83 5.63
CA SER A 145 34.97 -16.13 5.78
C SER A 145 35.06 -16.86 4.44
N SER A 146 36.00 -17.81 4.34
CA SER A 146 36.10 -18.68 3.18
C SER A 146 36.44 -20.10 3.58
N PHE A 147 35.86 -21.09 2.93
CA PHE A 147 36.09 -22.49 3.20
C PHE A 147 36.17 -23.31 1.91
N THR A 148 36.70 -24.53 2.06
CA THR A 148 36.73 -25.50 0.95
C THR A 148 36.09 -26.80 1.42
N THR A 149 35.14 -27.33 0.64
CA THR A 149 34.46 -28.56 0.98
C THR A 149 35.35 -29.79 0.81
N GLY A 150 35.13 -30.79 1.64
CA GLY A 150 35.76 -32.10 1.52
C GLY A 150 35.32 -32.83 0.25
N SER A 151 36.06 -33.89 -0.08
CA SER A 151 35.82 -34.66 -1.33
C SER A 151 34.47 -35.39 -1.41
N SER A 152 33.73 -35.47 -0.31
CA SER A 152 32.41 -36.10 -0.24
C SER A 152 31.35 -35.15 0.34
N THR A 153 31.68 -33.91 0.61
CA THR A 153 30.76 -32.94 1.20
C THR A 153 29.80 -32.42 0.15
N THR A 154 28.50 -32.60 0.37
CA THR A 154 27.43 -32.17 -0.53
C THR A 154 26.49 -31.12 0.08
N SER A 155 26.64 -30.84 1.39
CA SER A 155 25.90 -29.79 2.09
C SER A 155 26.74 -29.22 3.22
N VAL A 156 26.49 -27.97 3.57
CA VAL A 156 27.06 -27.26 4.71
C VAL A 156 25.95 -26.51 5.44
N THR A 157 26.15 -26.20 6.72
CA THR A 157 25.28 -25.32 7.48
C THR A 157 25.94 -23.97 7.62
N ILE A 158 25.32 -22.93 7.09
CA ILE A 158 25.72 -21.54 7.29
C ILE A 158 24.97 -21.01 8.51
N TYR A 159 25.64 -20.23 9.37
CA TYR A 159 25.03 -19.66 10.56
C TYR A 159 25.50 -18.23 10.81
N VAL A 160 24.63 -17.47 11.49
CA VAL A 160 24.94 -16.21 12.16
C VAL A 160 24.41 -16.30 13.59
N ASN A 161 25.20 -15.87 14.56
CA ASN A 161 24.80 -15.88 15.97
C ASN A 161 25.54 -14.83 16.80
N GLY A 162 24.99 -14.48 17.96
CA GLY A 162 25.66 -13.71 18.99
C GLY A 162 26.40 -14.58 19.98
N TRP A 163 26.56 -14.10 21.20
CA TRP A 163 27.17 -14.84 22.32
C TRP A 163 26.27 -14.77 23.56
N TYR A 164 26.37 -15.76 24.42
CA TYR A 164 25.56 -15.86 25.64
C TYR A 164 25.57 -14.59 26.48
N ALA A 165 24.36 -14.15 26.89
CA ALA A 165 24.17 -12.97 27.73
C ALA A 165 24.75 -11.66 27.17
N GLN A 166 24.99 -11.59 25.86
CA GLN A 166 25.33 -10.32 25.18
C GLN A 166 24.05 -9.58 24.77
N PRO A 167 24.14 -8.27 24.46
CA PRO A 167 23.03 -7.51 23.88
C PRO A 167 22.55 -8.10 22.56
N GLU A 168 21.40 -7.64 22.13
CA GLU A 168 20.85 -7.90 20.79
C GLU A 168 21.86 -7.51 19.70
N PHE A 169 21.95 -8.33 18.67
CA PHE A 169 22.74 -8.06 17.49
C PHE A 169 21.85 -8.06 16.24
N TYR A 170 22.36 -7.45 15.17
CA TYR A 170 21.69 -7.40 13.88
C TYR A 170 22.56 -7.99 12.79
N ALA A 171 21.93 -8.61 11.77
CA ALA A 171 22.63 -9.14 10.60
C ALA A 171 21.82 -8.91 9.33
N ASP A 172 22.50 -8.63 8.21
CA ASP A 172 21.90 -8.30 6.94
C ASP A 172 22.83 -8.64 5.77
N ASP A 173 22.29 -8.72 4.56
CA ASP A 173 23.03 -8.99 3.32
C ASP A 173 23.99 -10.20 3.42
N LEU A 174 23.52 -11.31 4.04
CA LEU A 174 24.28 -12.55 4.11
C LEU A 174 24.41 -13.19 2.74
N SER A 175 25.61 -13.54 2.33
CA SER A 175 25.88 -14.07 0.99
C SER A 175 26.89 -15.21 1.02
N LEU A 176 26.52 -16.33 0.45
CA LEU A 176 27.41 -17.45 0.14
C LEU A 176 27.59 -17.56 -1.37
N THR A 177 28.82 -17.43 -1.84
CA THR A 177 29.17 -17.56 -3.26
C THR A 177 30.11 -18.72 -3.50
N GLY A 178 29.90 -19.43 -4.62
CA GLY A 178 30.66 -20.60 -5.02
C GLY A 178 29.86 -21.50 -5.95
N PRO A 179 30.39 -22.68 -6.33
CA PRO A 179 29.69 -23.62 -7.18
C PRO A 179 28.46 -24.22 -6.48
N ALA A 180 27.27 -24.12 -7.09
CA ALA A 180 26.07 -24.73 -6.54
C ALA A 180 26.20 -26.25 -6.50
N GLY A 181 25.76 -26.88 -5.39
CA GLY A 181 25.82 -28.32 -5.21
C GLY A 181 24.84 -29.07 -6.13
N SER A 182 25.24 -30.25 -6.63
CA SER A 182 24.36 -31.19 -7.34
C SER A 182 23.75 -32.18 -6.34
N GLY A 183 22.90 -31.72 -5.44
CA GLY A 183 22.24 -32.59 -4.46
C GLY A 183 21.04 -33.33 -5.05
N SER A 184 21.03 -34.66 -4.98
CA SER A 184 19.80 -35.47 -5.07
C SER A 184 18.98 -35.36 -3.77
N GLY A 185 18.53 -34.22 -3.47
CA GLY A 185 17.55 -33.92 -2.42
C GLY A 185 16.77 -32.75 -2.91
N GLY A 186 15.55 -32.97 -3.39
CA GLY A 186 14.52 -32.03 -3.78
C GLY A 186 14.89 -30.55 -3.95
N GLY A 187 15.97 -30.24 -4.62
CA GLY A 187 16.32 -28.89 -4.99
C GLY A 187 15.30 -28.39 -6.01
N THR A 188 14.50 -27.44 -5.62
CA THR A 188 13.65 -26.70 -6.56
C THR A 188 14.55 -26.08 -7.61
N THR A 189 14.47 -26.56 -8.84
CA THR A 189 15.04 -25.82 -9.98
C THR A 189 14.30 -24.50 -10.10
N ALA A 190 15.00 -23.45 -10.56
CA ALA A 190 14.32 -22.20 -10.92
C ALA A 190 13.06 -22.51 -11.72
N PRO A 191 11.95 -21.81 -11.50
CA PRO A 191 10.71 -22.03 -12.22
C PRO A 191 10.91 -21.90 -13.73
N ALA A 192 10.01 -22.48 -14.51
CA ALA A 192 9.90 -22.09 -15.91
C ALA A 192 9.41 -20.64 -16.00
N ALA A 193 9.64 -19.98 -17.13
CA ALA A 193 9.13 -18.63 -17.34
C ALA A 193 7.59 -18.60 -17.24
N PRO A 194 7.00 -17.57 -16.61
CA PRO A 194 5.57 -17.31 -16.70
C PRO A 194 5.12 -17.22 -18.16
N SER A 195 3.90 -17.57 -18.45
CA SER A 195 3.36 -17.56 -19.81
C SER A 195 2.05 -16.76 -19.88
N GLY A 196 1.67 -16.36 -21.10
CA GLY A 196 0.40 -15.67 -21.30
C GLY A 196 0.34 -14.29 -20.66
N LEU A 197 1.49 -13.64 -20.39
CA LEU A 197 1.47 -12.25 -19.91
C LEU A 197 0.64 -11.39 -20.86
N ALA A 198 -0.34 -10.70 -20.32
CA ALA A 198 -1.28 -9.86 -21.04
C ALA A 198 -1.55 -8.57 -20.26
N VAL A 199 -1.85 -7.51 -20.98
CA VAL A 199 -2.38 -6.27 -20.41
C VAL A 199 -3.89 -6.44 -20.25
N THR A 200 -4.41 -6.24 -19.04
CA THR A 200 -5.84 -6.34 -18.72
C THR A 200 -6.51 -4.99 -18.59
N GLY A 201 -5.73 -3.92 -18.36
CA GLY A 201 -6.24 -2.55 -18.27
C GLY A 201 -5.13 -1.51 -18.43
N THR A 202 -5.51 -0.30 -18.85
CA THR A 202 -4.61 0.86 -18.88
C THR A 202 -5.35 2.12 -18.43
N THR A 203 -4.70 2.90 -17.57
CA THR A 203 -5.14 4.24 -17.19
C THR A 203 -4.13 5.29 -17.69
N SER A 204 -4.29 6.53 -17.29
CA SER A 204 -3.28 7.58 -17.58
C SER A 204 -2.00 7.44 -16.75
N SER A 205 -2.03 6.63 -15.67
CA SER A 205 -0.91 6.50 -14.74
C SER A 205 -0.58 5.06 -14.34
N SER A 206 -1.30 4.06 -14.88
CA SER A 206 -1.08 2.64 -14.55
C SER A 206 -1.35 1.70 -15.73
N VAL A 207 -0.77 0.49 -15.63
CA VAL A 207 -1.02 -0.65 -16.52
C VAL A 207 -1.24 -1.88 -15.67
N SER A 208 -2.41 -2.51 -15.80
CA SER A 208 -2.74 -3.77 -15.14
C SER A 208 -2.29 -4.95 -16.00
N LEU A 209 -1.64 -5.92 -15.37
CA LEU A 209 -1.04 -7.10 -15.99
C LEU A 209 -1.63 -8.38 -15.39
N SER A 210 -1.72 -9.44 -16.20
CA SER A 210 -2.01 -10.78 -15.73
C SER A 210 -1.16 -11.80 -16.48
N TRP A 211 -0.86 -12.94 -15.84
CA TRP A 211 -0.08 -14.01 -16.44
C TRP A 211 -0.48 -15.39 -15.91
N THR A 212 0.01 -16.42 -16.54
CA THR A 212 -0.19 -17.80 -16.10
C THR A 212 1.07 -18.29 -15.38
N ALA A 213 0.88 -18.79 -14.17
CA ALA A 213 1.95 -19.40 -13.38
C ALA A 213 2.57 -20.59 -14.13
N PRO A 214 3.91 -20.75 -14.09
CA PRO A 214 4.54 -21.97 -14.57
C PRO A 214 4.20 -23.16 -13.66
N SER A 215 4.37 -24.38 -14.19
CA SER A 215 4.25 -25.59 -13.37
C SER A 215 5.44 -25.71 -12.40
N GLY A 216 5.19 -26.17 -11.19
CA GLY A 216 6.21 -26.35 -10.14
C GLY A 216 6.06 -25.33 -9.01
N THR A 217 7.03 -25.33 -8.10
CA THR A 217 7.03 -24.41 -6.95
C THR A 217 7.47 -23.01 -7.40
N VAL A 218 6.63 -22.02 -7.18
CA VAL A 218 6.91 -20.58 -7.36
C VAL A 218 6.74 -19.91 -6.01
N THR A 219 7.70 -19.10 -5.62
CA THR A 219 7.65 -18.29 -4.39
C THR A 219 7.05 -16.91 -4.67
N GLY A 220 7.34 -16.34 -5.85
CA GLY A 220 6.82 -15.05 -6.28
C GLY A 220 7.24 -14.71 -7.71
N TYR A 221 6.92 -13.50 -8.12
CA TYR A 221 7.17 -12.97 -9.45
C TYR A 221 7.78 -11.57 -9.36
N ASP A 222 8.78 -11.33 -10.20
CA ASP A 222 9.34 -9.99 -10.41
C ASP A 222 8.77 -9.42 -11.69
N VAL A 223 8.12 -8.27 -11.58
CA VAL A 223 7.58 -7.51 -12.70
C VAL A 223 8.60 -6.47 -13.12
N ALA A 224 8.91 -6.42 -14.40
CA ALA A 224 9.84 -5.46 -14.97
C ALA A 224 9.16 -4.55 -16.00
N GLU A 225 9.44 -3.26 -15.88
CA GLU A 225 9.04 -2.20 -16.81
C GLU A 225 10.29 -1.70 -17.57
N ASN A 226 10.22 -1.68 -18.90
CA ASN A 226 11.32 -1.24 -19.77
C ASN A 226 12.67 -1.89 -19.43
N GLY A 227 12.64 -3.11 -18.86
CA GLY A 227 13.80 -3.89 -18.45
C GLY A 227 14.32 -3.62 -17.04
N GLY A 228 13.74 -2.69 -16.30
CA GLY A 228 13.98 -2.48 -14.86
C GLY A 228 12.89 -3.14 -14.02
N GLN A 229 13.26 -3.81 -12.91
CA GLN A 229 12.29 -4.36 -11.96
C GLN A 229 11.56 -3.22 -11.25
N VAL A 230 10.23 -3.31 -11.18
CA VAL A 230 9.35 -2.29 -10.57
C VAL A 230 8.48 -2.85 -9.46
N ALA A 231 8.23 -4.17 -9.45
CA ALA A 231 7.46 -4.81 -8.39
C ALA A 231 7.89 -6.26 -8.17
N THR A 232 7.62 -6.78 -6.97
CA THR A 232 7.70 -8.20 -6.61
C THR A 232 6.39 -8.60 -5.97
N VAL A 233 5.71 -9.60 -6.55
CA VAL A 233 4.38 -10.04 -6.11
C VAL A 233 4.30 -11.56 -5.96
N THR A 234 3.36 -12.05 -5.17
CA THR A 234 3.12 -13.50 -4.99
C THR A 234 1.96 -14.02 -5.86
N GLY A 235 1.08 -13.12 -6.31
CA GLY A 235 -0.04 -13.43 -7.20
C GLY A 235 0.36 -13.49 -8.68
N THR A 236 -0.60 -13.78 -9.55
CA THR A 236 -0.44 -13.81 -11.02
C THR A 236 -1.02 -12.57 -11.72
N THR A 237 -1.20 -11.51 -10.98
CA THR A 237 -1.64 -10.19 -11.45
C THR A 237 -0.81 -9.11 -10.77
N ASP A 238 -0.68 -7.97 -11.41
CA ASP A 238 -0.05 -6.76 -10.83
C ASP A 238 -0.57 -5.51 -11.53
N ALA A 239 -0.59 -4.38 -10.82
CA ALA A 239 -0.91 -3.06 -11.35
C ALA A 239 0.30 -2.13 -11.22
N VAL A 240 1.08 -2.00 -12.27
CA VAL A 240 2.22 -1.07 -12.30
C VAL A 240 1.70 0.36 -12.35
N THR A 241 1.99 1.15 -11.32
CA THR A 241 1.48 2.52 -11.11
C THR A 241 2.60 3.56 -11.28
N GLY A 242 2.27 4.85 -11.15
CA GLY A 242 3.26 5.94 -11.27
C GLY A 242 3.72 6.23 -12.69
N LEU A 243 3.06 5.69 -13.70
CA LEU A 243 3.41 5.83 -15.11
C LEU A 243 2.99 7.21 -15.66
N SER A 244 3.76 7.74 -16.62
CA SER A 244 3.39 8.96 -17.33
C SER A 244 2.30 8.71 -18.36
N ALA A 245 1.34 9.62 -18.47
CA ALA A 245 0.25 9.53 -19.44
C ALA A 245 0.75 9.58 -20.91
N SER A 246 -0.01 8.99 -21.83
CA SER A 246 0.30 8.89 -23.27
C SER A 246 1.69 8.32 -23.56
N THR A 247 2.22 7.49 -22.67
CA THR A 247 3.56 6.94 -22.75
C THR A 247 3.49 5.42 -22.96
N SER A 248 4.32 4.90 -23.87
CA SER A 248 4.41 3.46 -24.12
C SER A 248 5.44 2.82 -23.20
N TYR A 249 5.04 1.72 -22.56
CA TYR A 249 5.86 0.91 -21.68
C TYR A 249 5.88 -0.54 -22.15
N THR A 250 6.95 -1.25 -21.84
CA THR A 250 7.10 -2.67 -22.15
C THR A 250 7.30 -3.44 -20.87
N PHE A 251 6.51 -4.49 -20.67
CA PHE A 251 6.51 -5.28 -19.44
C PHE A 251 6.94 -6.70 -19.70
N THR A 252 7.64 -7.30 -18.73
CA THR A 252 7.96 -8.72 -18.63
C THR A 252 7.83 -9.17 -17.18
N VAL A 253 7.61 -10.47 -16.96
CA VAL A 253 7.52 -11.06 -15.63
C VAL A 253 8.42 -12.27 -15.55
N SER A 254 9.18 -12.40 -14.46
CA SER A 254 9.99 -13.59 -14.16
C SER A 254 9.48 -14.23 -12.87
N ALA A 255 9.38 -15.55 -12.83
CA ALA A 255 9.05 -16.28 -11.60
C ALA A 255 10.33 -16.64 -10.84
N TYR A 256 10.26 -16.70 -9.52
CA TYR A 256 11.39 -17.15 -8.71
C TYR A 256 10.97 -18.13 -7.61
N ASN A 257 11.93 -18.90 -7.14
CA ASN A 257 11.85 -19.76 -5.98
C ASN A 257 13.24 -19.92 -5.35
N SER A 258 13.39 -20.76 -4.34
CA SER A 258 14.69 -21.06 -3.73
C SER A 258 15.73 -21.68 -4.69
N GLY A 259 15.33 -22.10 -5.87
CA GLY A 259 16.22 -22.61 -6.94
C GLY A 259 16.69 -21.53 -7.91
N GLY A 260 16.24 -20.28 -7.76
CA GLY A 260 16.61 -19.13 -8.57
C GLY A 260 15.44 -18.52 -9.36
N GLN A 261 15.77 -17.53 -10.19
CA GLN A 261 14.81 -16.82 -11.05
C GLN A 261 14.72 -17.47 -12.42
N SER A 262 13.52 -17.48 -12.99
CA SER A 262 13.25 -17.96 -14.35
C SER A 262 13.76 -17.01 -15.42
N ALA A 263 13.75 -17.45 -16.68
CA ALA A 263 13.74 -16.52 -17.80
C ALA A 263 12.47 -15.64 -17.74
N ALA A 264 12.54 -14.46 -18.37
CA ALA A 264 11.36 -13.60 -18.47
C ALA A 264 10.27 -14.24 -19.35
N SER A 265 9.01 -13.86 -19.08
CA SER A 265 7.83 -14.19 -19.90
C SER A 265 7.93 -13.63 -21.32
N ASN A 266 6.88 -13.85 -22.13
CA ASN A 266 6.67 -13.01 -23.30
C ASN A 266 6.60 -11.54 -22.87
N SER A 267 7.06 -10.65 -23.74
CA SER A 267 6.93 -9.20 -23.55
C SER A 267 5.57 -8.72 -24.03
N VAL A 268 4.94 -7.79 -23.29
CA VAL A 268 3.76 -7.04 -23.72
C VAL A 268 4.05 -5.54 -23.67
N SER A 269 3.45 -4.80 -24.61
CA SER A 269 3.54 -3.34 -24.60
C SER A 269 2.16 -2.75 -24.37
N ALA A 270 2.10 -1.71 -23.53
CA ALA A 270 0.91 -0.92 -23.30
C ALA A 270 1.26 0.57 -23.43
N THR A 271 0.31 1.34 -23.93
CA THR A 271 0.40 2.80 -23.92
C THR A 271 -0.64 3.30 -22.94
N THR A 272 -0.18 4.01 -21.89
CA THR A 272 -1.09 4.68 -20.97
C THR A 272 -2.00 5.65 -21.72
N VAL A 273 -3.24 5.77 -21.29
CA VAL A 273 -4.18 6.70 -21.92
C VAL A 273 -3.70 8.15 -21.75
N ALA A 274 -4.12 9.02 -22.65
CA ALA A 274 -3.80 10.44 -22.57
C ALA A 274 -4.38 11.02 -21.27
N SER A 275 -3.61 11.83 -20.54
CA SER A 275 -4.21 12.75 -19.59
C SER A 275 -5.12 13.67 -20.38
N SER A 276 -6.41 13.65 -20.09
CA SER A 276 -7.39 14.54 -20.72
C SER A 276 -7.13 15.98 -20.28
N SER A 277 -6.15 16.65 -20.89
CA SER A 277 -6.02 18.10 -20.87
C SER A 277 -6.95 18.67 -21.95
N GLY A 278 -8.20 18.86 -21.60
CA GLY A 278 -9.18 19.43 -22.52
C GLY A 278 -10.44 19.78 -21.80
N GLY A 279 -10.63 21.06 -21.52
CA GLY A 279 -11.80 21.83 -21.18
C GLY A 279 -13.08 21.09 -20.73
N GLY A 280 -13.43 21.26 -19.48
CA GLY A 280 -14.80 21.21 -18.99
C GLY A 280 -15.42 19.83 -18.87
N GLY A 281 -15.41 19.28 -17.67
CA GLY A 281 -16.24 18.14 -17.29
C GLY A 281 -15.46 17.10 -16.52
N GLY A 282 -15.58 17.12 -15.19
CA GLY A 282 -14.91 16.23 -14.27
C GLY A 282 -15.12 14.74 -14.57
N GLY A 283 -14.10 13.99 -14.33
CA GLY A 283 -14.09 12.55 -14.34
C GLY A 283 -12.83 12.07 -13.66
N GLY A 284 -12.82 12.04 -12.33
CA GLY A 284 -11.82 11.32 -11.55
C GLY A 284 -11.96 9.82 -11.78
N GLY A 285 -10.83 9.11 -11.76
CA GLY A 285 -10.79 7.66 -11.87
C GLY A 285 -11.45 7.00 -10.66
N GLY A 286 -12.64 6.64 -10.79
CA GLY A 286 -13.43 5.63 -10.15
C GLY A 286 -14.26 5.08 -11.29
N GLY A 287 -14.48 3.77 -11.33
CA GLY A 287 -15.38 3.15 -12.28
C GLY A 287 -16.65 3.97 -12.41
N SER A 288 -17.32 3.92 -13.55
CA SER A 288 -18.52 4.71 -13.85
C SER A 288 -19.62 4.39 -12.84
N SER A 289 -19.53 4.96 -11.63
CA SER A 289 -20.49 4.81 -10.55
C SER A 289 -21.87 5.39 -10.88
N GLY A 290 -21.97 6.18 -11.95
CA GLY A 290 -23.17 6.91 -12.32
C GLY A 290 -23.57 8.02 -11.34
N LEU A 291 -22.66 8.42 -10.44
CA LEU A 291 -22.84 9.56 -9.54
C LEU A 291 -22.44 10.87 -10.24
N PRO A 292 -23.03 12.03 -9.86
CA PRO A 292 -22.62 13.34 -10.35
C PRO A 292 -21.18 13.68 -9.90
N ALA A 293 -20.60 14.74 -10.44
CA ALA A 293 -19.27 15.21 -10.09
C ALA A 293 -19.20 15.57 -8.60
N HIS A 294 -20.18 16.28 -8.09
CA HIS A 294 -20.30 16.62 -6.68
C HIS A 294 -21.47 15.85 -6.08
N VAL A 295 -21.22 15.19 -4.97
CA VAL A 295 -22.15 14.22 -4.36
C VAL A 295 -22.63 14.74 -3.01
N LEU A 296 -23.94 14.69 -2.79
CA LEU A 296 -24.49 14.69 -1.45
C LEU A 296 -24.75 13.24 -1.04
N MET A 297 -23.97 12.75 -0.08
CA MET A 297 -24.15 11.46 0.59
C MET A 297 -24.85 11.66 1.93
N GLY A 298 -25.65 10.70 2.34
CA GLY A 298 -26.26 10.71 3.67
C GLY A 298 -26.46 9.30 4.19
N TYR A 299 -26.36 9.16 5.52
CA TYR A 299 -26.64 7.90 6.20
C TYR A 299 -28.13 7.76 6.48
N TRP A 300 -28.71 6.65 6.06
CA TRP A 300 -30.05 6.21 6.48
C TRP A 300 -29.91 5.23 7.63
N GLN A 301 -30.54 5.55 8.78
CA GLN A 301 -30.41 4.78 10.01
C GLN A 301 -31.41 3.61 10.03
N ASP A 302 -30.88 2.40 10.07
CA ASP A 302 -31.64 1.15 10.30
C ASP A 302 -31.78 0.90 11.82
N PHE A 303 -32.07 1.92 12.61
CA PHE A 303 -32.29 1.85 14.05
C PHE A 303 -33.01 3.10 14.56
N ALA A 304 -33.57 3.01 15.76
CA ALA A 304 -34.26 4.13 16.42
C ALA A 304 -33.36 4.76 17.49
N ASN A 305 -33.04 6.06 17.37
CA ASN A 305 -32.22 6.83 18.33
C ASN A 305 -32.79 8.20 18.66
N GLY A 306 -34.08 8.43 18.34
CA GLY A 306 -34.75 9.72 18.53
C GLY A 306 -34.78 10.59 17.28
N ALA A 307 -34.05 10.24 16.23
CA ALA A 307 -34.22 10.84 14.91
C ALA A 307 -35.55 10.41 14.25
N THR A 308 -35.99 11.07 13.19
CA THR A 308 -37.22 10.71 12.47
C THR A 308 -37.09 9.34 11.82
N PRO A 309 -37.92 8.34 12.19
CA PRO A 309 -37.95 7.06 11.50
C PRO A 309 -38.43 7.27 10.04
N LEU A 310 -37.72 6.69 9.09
CA LEU A 310 -38.03 6.83 7.66
C LEU A 310 -38.01 5.46 6.97
N THR A 311 -38.98 5.19 6.06
CA THR A 311 -38.78 4.15 5.06
C THR A 311 -37.68 4.62 4.08
N LEU A 312 -36.93 3.70 3.52
CA LEU A 312 -35.85 4.05 2.59
C LEU A 312 -36.38 4.80 1.37
N ALA A 313 -37.58 4.44 0.84
CA ALA A 313 -38.20 5.15 -0.26
C ALA A 313 -38.55 6.62 0.04
N SER A 314 -38.62 7.01 1.32
CA SER A 314 -38.91 8.39 1.76
C SER A 314 -37.69 9.31 1.69
N VAL A 315 -36.50 8.78 1.45
CA VAL A 315 -35.26 9.59 1.29
C VAL A 315 -35.43 10.57 0.13
N PRO A 316 -35.16 11.88 0.33
CA PRO A 316 -35.29 12.89 -0.72
C PRO A 316 -34.32 12.63 -1.88
N ALA A 317 -34.75 13.04 -3.09
CA ALA A 317 -33.91 12.92 -4.29
C ALA A 317 -32.69 13.87 -4.31
N SER A 318 -32.57 14.78 -3.34
CA SER A 318 -31.39 15.62 -3.12
C SER A 318 -30.16 14.83 -2.71
N TYR A 319 -30.34 13.66 -2.07
CA TYR A 319 -29.25 12.74 -1.75
C TYR A 319 -28.90 11.88 -2.97
N ASN A 320 -27.69 12.00 -3.48
CA ASN A 320 -27.21 11.22 -4.62
C ASN A 320 -26.77 9.81 -4.22
N LEU A 321 -26.21 9.68 -3.00
CA LEU A 321 -25.69 8.45 -2.42
C LEU A 321 -26.26 8.26 -1.01
N VAL A 322 -26.79 7.09 -0.75
CA VAL A 322 -27.40 6.71 0.53
C VAL A 322 -26.65 5.54 1.11
N ALA A 323 -26.06 5.71 2.29
CA ALA A 323 -25.43 4.65 3.04
C ALA A 323 -26.41 4.08 4.09
N VAL A 324 -26.69 2.82 4.02
CA VAL A 324 -27.54 2.11 5.00
C VAL A 324 -26.70 1.73 6.21
N ALA A 325 -26.99 2.31 7.34
CA ALA A 325 -26.26 2.12 8.61
C ALA A 325 -27.04 1.18 9.55
N PHE A 326 -26.54 -0.03 9.89
CA PHE A 326 -25.24 -0.59 9.55
C PHE A 326 -25.29 -2.10 9.28
N GLY A 327 -24.37 -2.59 8.47
CA GLY A 327 -23.95 -3.98 8.48
C GLY A 327 -23.11 -4.26 9.73
N THR A 328 -23.34 -5.39 10.36
CA THR A 328 -22.77 -5.75 11.67
C THR A 328 -21.89 -6.99 11.61
N ALA A 329 -20.97 -7.14 12.59
CA ALA A 329 -20.14 -8.31 12.73
C ALA A 329 -20.98 -9.57 13.05
N THR A 330 -20.45 -10.72 12.65
CA THR A 330 -20.91 -12.03 13.08
C THR A 330 -19.89 -12.68 14.03
N ASP A 331 -20.14 -13.93 14.44
CA ASP A 331 -19.14 -14.70 15.21
C ASP A 331 -17.90 -15.10 14.37
N THR A 332 -17.94 -14.92 13.06
CA THR A 332 -16.81 -15.20 12.14
C THR A 332 -16.04 -13.91 11.88
N PRO A 333 -14.74 -13.83 12.19
CA PRO A 333 -13.93 -12.63 11.93
C PRO A 333 -14.01 -12.19 10.46
N GLY A 334 -14.23 -10.90 10.25
CA GLY A 334 -14.39 -10.28 8.92
C GLY A 334 -15.79 -10.42 8.32
N GLN A 335 -16.59 -11.41 8.71
CA GLN A 335 -17.89 -11.62 8.12
C GLN A 335 -18.91 -10.54 8.54
N VAL A 336 -19.63 -10.01 7.56
CA VAL A 336 -20.67 -8.99 7.72
C VAL A 336 -22.05 -9.61 7.52
N ALA A 337 -22.98 -9.24 8.39
CA ALA A 337 -24.41 -9.54 8.26
C ALA A 337 -25.22 -8.24 8.22
N PHE A 338 -26.40 -8.29 7.60
CA PHE A 338 -27.37 -7.21 7.63
C PHE A 338 -28.79 -7.78 7.67
N SER A 339 -29.61 -7.18 8.51
CA SER A 339 -31.05 -7.41 8.54
C SER A 339 -31.74 -6.15 9.06
N LEU A 340 -32.92 -5.83 8.51
CA LEU A 340 -33.70 -4.67 8.94
C LEU A 340 -34.02 -4.76 10.45
N ASP A 341 -33.75 -3.66 11.18
CA ASP A 341 -33.97 -3.59 12.62
C ASP A 341 -35.46 -3.75 12.97
N PRO A 342 -35.81 -4.66 13.90
CA PRO A 342 -37.20 -4.93 14.25
C PRO A 342 -37.89 -3.77 14.99
N THR A 343 -37.14 -2.89 15.67
CA THR A 343 -37.67 -1.71 16.34
C THR A 343 -38.07 -0.67 15.32
N LEU A 344 -37.15 -0.34 14.39
CA LEU A 344 -37.45 0.54 13.27
C LEU A 344 -38.60 0.02 12.42
N ALA A 345 -38.59 -1.28 12.12
CA ALA A 345 -39.68 -1.93 11.38
C ALA A 345 -41.05 -1.75 12.06
N SER A 346 -41.10 -1.87 13.40
CA SER A 346 -42.29 -1.62 14.20
C SER A 346 -42.73 -0.16 14.20
N ASP A 347 -41.78 0.78 14.38
CA ASP A 347 -42.03 2.22 14.39
C ASP A 347 -42.57 2.73 13.06
N LEU A 348 -42.19 2.07 11.98
CA LEU A 348 -42.70 2.31 10.62
C LEU A 348 -43.99 1.52 10.29
N GLY A 349 -44.67 0.99 11.30
CA GLY A 349 -45.96 0.33 11.14
C GLY A 349 -45.90 -1.05 10.46
N GLY A 350 -44.76 -1.74 10.59
CA GLY A 350 -44.54 -3.07 10.03
C GLY A 350 -43.77 -3.07 8.72
N TYR A 351 -42.81 -2.18 8.60
CA TYR A 351 -41.87 -2.14 7.45
C TYR A 351 -41.12 -3.45 7.33
N THR A 352 -41.20 -4.10 6.19
CA THR A 352 -40.66 -5.45 6.00
C THR A 352 -39.36 -5.43 5.21
N GLN A 353 -38.54 -6.47 5.37
CA GLN A 353 -37.33 -6.69 4.56
C GLN A 353 -37.62 -6.65 3.04
N ALA A 354 -38.75 -7.19 2.61
CA ALA A 354 -39.14 -7.15 1.20
C ALA A 354 -39.46 -5.73 0.71
N GLN A 355 -40.09 -4.89 1.56
CA GLN A 355 -40.30 -3.48 1.25
C GLN A 355 -38.98 -2.71 1.21
N PHE A 356 -38.09 -2.94 2.17
CA PHE A 356 -36.74 -2.35 2.18
C PHE A 356 -35.98 -2.64 0.88
N THR A 357 -35.93 -3.91 0.45
CA THR A 357 -35.28 -4.29 -0.82
C THR A 357 -35.95 -3.63 -2.03
N ALA A 358 -37.29 -3.53 -2.05
CA ALA A 358 -38.01 -2.82 -3.12
C ALA A 358 -37.74 -1.30 -3.11
N ASP A 359 -37.50 -0.73 -1.93
CA ASP A 359 -37.18 0.69 -1.77
C ASP A 359 -35.77 1.00 -2.29
N ILE A 360 -34.78 0.10 -2.15
CA ILE A 360 -33.47 0.22 -2.80
C ILE A 360 -33.66 0.39 -4.31
N ALA A 361 -34.43 -0.49 -4.96
CA ALA A 361 -34.71 -0.39 -6.39
C ALA A 361 -35.46 0.89 -6.74
N THR A 362 -36.31 1.39 -5.85
CA THR A 362 -37.04 2.65 -6.02
C THR A 362 -36.10 3.86 -6.03
N LEU A 363 -35.13 3.91 -5.12
CA LEU A 363 -34.12 4.96 -5.11
C LEU A 363 -33.25 4.90 -6.36
N GLN A 364 -32.81 3.70 -6.73
CA GLN A 364 -31.99 3.50 -7.93
C GLN A 364 -32.71 3.92 -9.21
N ALA A 365 -34.01 3.67 -9.30
CA ALA A 365 -34.85 4.14 -10.43
C ALA A 365 -34.96 5.67 -10.50
N ARG A 366 -34.74 6.39 -9.39
CA ARG A 366 -34.63 7.86 -9.35
C ARG A 366 -33.22 8.37 -9.67
N GLY A 367 -32.25 7.50 -9.95
CA GLY A 367 -30.87 7.84 -10.21
C GLY A 367 -29.98 7.92 -8.94
N GLN A 368 -30.54 7.67 -7.76
CA GLN A 368 -29.80 7.60 -6.51
C GLN A 368 -29.03 6.28 -6.42
N LYS A 369 -27.95 6.24 -5.65
CA LYS A 369 -27.20 5.02 -5.34
C LYS A 369 -27.40 4.65 -3.87
N VAL A 370 -27.42 3.36 -3.58
CA VAL A 370 -27.60 2.85 -2.22
C VAL A 370 -26.48 1.86 -1.91
N ILE A 371 -25.74 2.11 -0.87
CA ILE A 371 -24.63 1.26 -0.41
C ILE A 371 -24.89 0.79 1.02
N LEU A 372 -24.23 -0.29 1.43
CA LEU A 372 -24.24 -0.75 2.81
C LEU A 372 -23.06 -0.14 3.55
N SER A 373 -23.30 0.59 4.63
CA SER A 373 -22.25 0.99 5.57
C SER A 373 -22.01 -0.12 6.58
N VAL A 374 -20.73 -0.37 6.89
CA VAL A 374 -20.31 -1.41 7.81
C VAL A 374 -19.52 -0.80 8.96
N GLY A 375 -19.89 -1.12 10.21
CA GLY A 375 -19.22 -0.60 11.41
C GLY A 375 -20.12 0.30 12.26
N GLY A 376 -19.78 1.58 12.34
CA GLY A 376 -20.37 2.57 13.25
C GLY A 376 -19.80 2.49 14.66
N GLU A 377 -20.23 3.39 15.58
CA GLU A 377 -19.74 3.58 16.96
C GLU A 377 -19.69 2.27 17.76
N ASP A 378 -20.71 1.41 17.64
CA ASP A 378 -20.79 0.11 18.31
C ASP A 378 -20.25 -1.05 17.43
N GLY A 379 -19.67 -0.75 16.28
CA GLY A 379 -19.17 -1.73 15.32
C GLY A 379 -17.98 -2.51 15.87
N THR A 380 -17.96 -3.83 15.62
CA THR A 380 -16.89 -4.74 16.07
C THR A 380 -16.32 -5.60 14.94
N ILE A 381 -16.57 -5.19 13.68
CA ILE A 381 -15.98 -5.87 12.51
C ILE A 381 -14.47 -5.67 12.57
N SER A 382 -13.72 -6.77 12.42
CA SER A 382 -12.26 -6.77 12.36
C SER A 382 -11.80 -7.48 11.10
N VAL A 383 -10.94 -6.82 10.32
CA VAL A 383 -10.31 -7.35 9.11
C VAL A 383 -8.80 -7.23 9.31
N ASP A 384 -8.22 -8.18 10.04
CA ASP A 384 -6.85 -8.17 10.55
C ASP A 384 -6.00 -9.35 10.06
N SER A 385 -6.50 -10.07 9.06
CA SER A 385 -5.83 -11.22 8.45
C SER A 385 -6.36 -11.49 7.05
N ALA A 386 -5.60 -12.22 6.24
CA ALA A 386 -6.04 -12.65 4.90
C ALA A 386 -7.35 -13.48 4.94
N ALA A 387 -7.59 -14.22 6.02
CA ALA A 387 -8.83 -15.00 6.21
C ALA A 387 -10.02 -14.08 6.47
N SER A 388 -9.89 -13.11 7.39
CA SER A 388 -10.95 -12.14 7.66
C SER A 388 -11.20 -11.19 6.48
N ALA A 389 -10.17 -10.86 5.69
CA ALA A 389 -10.32 -10.10 4.44
C ALA A 389 -11.17 -10.86 3.41
N ALA A 390 -10.91 -12.16 3.22
CA ALA A 390 -11.70 -13.00 2.32
C ALA A 390 -13.16 -13.16 2.78
N GLU A 391 -13.39 -13.33 4.09
CA GLU A 391 -14.74 -13.40 4.67
C GLU A 391 -15.49 -12.08 4.53
N PHE A 392 -14.80 -10.94 4.70
CA PHE A 392 -15.37 -9.62 4.48
C PHE A 392 -15.82 -9.47 3.02
N ALA A 393 -14.94 -9.69 2.07
CA ALA A 393 -15.25 -9.57 0.64
C ALA A 393 -16.42 -10.47 0.24
N SER A 394 -16.39 -11.75 0.62
CA SER A 394 -17.43 -12.72 0.22
C SER A 394 -18.79 -12.43 0.86
N SER A 395 -18.82 -12.02 2.14
CA SER A 395 -20.08 -11.70 2.83
C SER A 395 -20.69 -10.40 2.31
N VAL A 396 -19.89 -9.34 2.10
CA VAL A 396 -20.37 -8.08 1.52
C VAL A 396 -20.84 -8.29 0.08
N TYR A 397 -20.11 -9.08 -0.73
CA TYR A 397 -20.58 -9.48 -2.07
C TYR A 397 -21.96 -10.15 -2.03
N SER A 398 -22.14 -11.10 -1.09
CA SER A 398 -23.43 -11.79 -0.92
C SER A 398 -24.56 -10.83 -0.55
N LEU A 399 -24.29 -9.85 0.33
CA LEU A 399 -25.26 -8.81 0.69
C LEU A 399 -25.59 -7.88 -0.48
N ILE A 400 -24.60 -7.49 -1.28
CA ILE A 400 -24.79 -6.72 -2.51
C ILE A 400 -25.74 -7.48 -3.46
N GLN A 401 -25.50 -8.76 -3.69
CA GLN A 401 -26.36 -9.59 -4.54
C GLN A 401 -27.76 -9.79 -3.96
N GLN A 402 -27.87 -9.96 -2.64
CA GLN A 402 -29.15 -10.21 -1.98
C GLN A 402 -30.08 -8.99 -1.98
N TYR A 403 -29.54 -7.80 -1.71
CA TYR A 403 -30.34 -6.59 -1.51
C TYR A 403 -30.32 -5.66 -2.73
N GLY A 404 -29.35 -5.82 -3.61
CA GLY A 404 -29.14 -4.94 -4.76
C GLY A 404 -28.39 -3.66 -4.41
N PHE A 405 -27.55 -3.65 -3.38
CA PHE A 405 -26.69 -2.51 -3.06
C PHE A 405 -25.73 -2.20 -4.21
N ASN A 406 -25.36 -0.93 -4.35
CA ASN A 406 -24.41 -0.46 -5.36
C ASN A 406 -22.96 -0.53 -4.85
N GLY A 407 -22.73 -0.86 -3.59
CA GLY A 407 -21.38 -0.88 -3.01
C GLY A 407 -21.40 -0.94 -1.50
N VAL A 408 -20.28 -0.53 -0.91
CA VAL A 408 -20.00 -0.57 0.53
C VAL A 408 -19.38 0.74 1.00
N ASP A 409 -19.67 1.12 2.23
CA ASP A 409 -19.04 2.17 3.00
C ASP A 409 -18.32 1.57 4.20
N ILE A 410 -17.10 2.01 4.49
CA ILE A 410 -16.29 1.54 5.60
C ILE A 410 -16.30 2.61 6.70
N ASP A 411 -16.97 2.32 7.80
CA ASP A 411 -17.14 3.19 8.97
C ASP A 411 -16.71 2.46 10.25
N LEU A 412 -15.48 1.89 10.24
CA LEU A 412 -14.95 1.11 11.35
C LEU A 412 -14.28 2.04 12.39
N GLU A 413 -15.02 2.44 13.41
CA GLU A 413 -14.51 3.30 14.49
C GLU A 413 -13.68 2.53 15.53
N ASN A 414 -13.63 1.20 15.42
CA ASN A 414 -12.78 0.33 16.24
C ASN A 414 -11.37 0.10 15.62
N GLY A 415 -11.03 0.82 14.54
CA GLY A 415 -9.76 0.72 13.82
C GLY A 415 -9.84 -0.15 12.56
N VAL A 416 -8.95 0.09 11.63
CA VAL A 416 -8.81 -0.63 10.36
C VAL A 416 -7.35 -1.04 10.17
N ASP A 417 -7.11 -2.27 9.70
CA ASP A 417 -5.80 -2.65 9.13
C ASP A 417 -5.82 -2.31 7.65
N PRO A 418 -5.05 -1.31 7.21
CA PRO A 418 -5.13 -0.81 5.83
C PRO A 418 -4.82 -1.89 4.79
N SER A 419 -3.83 -2.74 5.05
CA SER A 419 -3.39 -3.75 4.08
C SER A 419 -4.42 -4.86 3.87
N TYR A 420 -5.02 -5.38 4.95
CA TYR A 420 -6.04 -6.42 4.83
C TYR A 420 -7.37 -5.87 4.34
N MET A 421 -7.73 -4.66 4.74
CA MET A 421 -8.94 -4.01 4.23
C MET A 421 -8.79 -3.65 2.74
N ALA A 422 -7.64 -3.14 2.30
CA ALA A 422 -7.36 -2.90 0.88
C ALA A 422 -7.54 -4.19 0.06
N SER A 423 -6.94 -5.30 0.52
CA SER A 423 -7.08 -6.60 -0.13
C SER A 423 -8.54 -7.08 -0.21
N ALA A 424 -9.33 -6.84 0.85
CA ALA A 424 -10.75 -7.19 0.87
C ALA A 424 -11.57 -6.36 -0.14
N LEU A 425 -11.30 -5.05 -0.23
CA LEU A 425 -12.00 -4.14 -1.13
C LEU A 425 -11.62 -4.35 -2.61
N GLU A 426 -10.35 -4.66 -2.88
CA GLU A 426 -9.87 -5.04 -4.21
C GLU A 426 -10.49 -6.36 -4.68
N GLN A 427 -10.60 -7.36 -3.78
CA GLN A 427 -11.30 -8.60 -4.11
C GLN A 427 -12.77 -8.34 -4.38
N LEU A 428 -13.45 -7.51 -3.57
CA LEU A 428 -14.84 -7.16 -3.75
C LEU A 428 -15.06 -6.42 -5.09
N GLU A 429 -14.16 -5.51 -5.46
CA GLU A 429 -14.22 -4.81 -6.76
C GLU A 429 -14.03 -5.79 -7.92
N SER A 430 -13.13 -6.74 -7.79
CA SER A 430 -12.93 -7.79 -8.78
C SER A 430 -14.19 -8.65 -8.97
N ASP A 431 -14.93 -8.93 -7.90
CA ASP A 431 -16.13 -9.78 -7.92
C ASP A 431 -17.37 -9.05 -8.44
N VAL A 432 -17.52 -7.75 -8.12
CA VAL A 432 -18.67 -6.91 -8.52
C VAL A 432 -18.43 -6.21 -9.85
N GLY A 433 -17.19 -5.79 -10.11
CA GLY A 433 -16.75 -5.02 -11.26
C GLY A 433 -16.65 -3.52 -10.98
N SER A 434 -16.12 -2.78 -11.95
CA SER A 434 -15.78 -1.34 -11.86
C SER A 434 -16.94 -0.37 -11.60
N SER A 435 -18.15 -0.86 -11.45
CA SER A 435 -19.32 -0.07 -11.03
C SER A 435 -19.52 -0.06 -9.52
N LEU A 436 -18.72 -0.83 -8.76
CA LEU A 436 -18.75 -0.87 -7.31
C LEU A 436 -18.46 0.53 -6.74
N ILE A 437 -19.28 0.96 -5.79
CA ILE A 437 -19.07 2.20 -5.04
C ILE A 437 -18.40 1.84 -3.72
N ILE A 438 -17.23 2.40 -3.46
CA ILE A 438 -16.50 2.25 -2.21
C ILE A 438 -16.34 3.62 -1.58
N THR A 439 -16.87 3.78 -0.36
CA THR A 439 -16.66 4.99 0.44
C THR A 439 -16.02 4.67 1.79
N LEU A 440 -15.32 5.64 2.35
CA LEU A 440 -14.70 5.56 3.66
C LEU A 440 -15.21 6.71 4.53
N ALA A 441 -15.42 6.46 5.82
CA ALA A 441 -15.89 7.46 6.77
C ALA A 441 -14.99 7.52 8.03
N PRO A 442 -13.69 7.86 7.89
CA PRO A 442 -12.77 7.93 9.01
C PRO A 442 -13.12 9.03 10.00
N GLN A 443 -12.68 8.85 11.25
CA GLN A 443 -12.59 9.94 12.20
C GLN A 443 -11.42 10.89 11.82
N THR A 444 -11.45 12.14 12.26
CA THR A 444 -10.40 13.12 11.92
C THR A 444 -9.00 12.69 12.38
N VAL A 445 -8.90 11.91 13.44
CA VAL A 445 -7.61 11.41 13.97
C VAL A 445 -6.96 10.43 12.99
N ASP A 446 -7.74 9.75 12.17
CA ASP A 446 -7.29 8.70 11.24
C ASP A 446 -6.86 9.27 9.88
N THR A 447 -6.87 10.61 9.71
CA THR A 447 -6.51 11.30 8.46
C THR A 447 -5.57 12.49 8.66
N GLN A 448 -4.87 12.57 9.80
CA GLN A 448 -3.93 13.67 10.09
C GLN A 448 -2.61 13.54 9.30
N SER A 449 -2.25 12.36 8.88
CA SER A 449 -1.07 12.08 8.06
C SER A 449 -1.30 10.87 7.15
N ALA A 450 -0.57 10.79 6.04
CA ALA A 450 -0.65 9.67 5.09
C ALA A 450 -0.26 8.30 5.69
N GLY A 451 0.28 8.27 6.90
CA GLY A 451 0.61 7.04 7.63
C GLY A 451 -0.47 6.60 8.61
N ASP A 452 -1.55 7.37 8.79
CA ASP A 452 -2.68 6.96 9.62
C ASP A 452 -3.53 5.94 8.87
N ASP A 453 -4.11 4.99 9.58
CA ASP A 453 -4.65 3.76 9.01
C ASP A 453 -5.69 4.00 7.89
N TYR A 454 -6.64 4.87 8.08
CA TYR A 454 -7.63 5.19 7.04
C TYR A 454 -7.05 5.99 5.88
N PHE A 455 -6.10 6.87 6.16
CA PHE A 455 -5.45 7.62 5.09
C PHE A 455 -4.57 6.71 4.22
N ALA A 456 -3.81 5.80 4.85
CA ALA A 456 -3.04 4.78 4.15
C ALA A 456 -3.96 3.90 3.29
N LEU A 457 -5.06 3.39 3.87
CA LEU A 457 -6.08 2.63 3.14
C LEU A 457 -6.61 3.41 1.92
N ALA A 458 -6.97 4.69 2.09
CA ALA A 458 -7.49 5.52 1.00
C ALA A 458 -6.49 5.69 -0.14
N LEU A 459 -5.19 5.78 0.17
CA LEU A 459 -4.11 5.86 -0.81
C LEU A 459 -3.89 4.51 -1.51
N ASP A 460 -3.92 3.40 -0.76
CA ASP A 460 -3.74 2.05 -1.31
C ASP A 460 -4.85 1.69 -2.30
N ILE A 461 -6.12 2.01 -1.97
CA ILE A 461 -7.27 1.74 -2.85
C ILE A 461 -7.65 2.91 -3.75
N GLN A 462 -6.82 3.94 -3.89
CA GLN A 462 -7.13 5.14 -4.67
C GLN A 462 -7.72 4.85 -6.06
N PRO A 463 -7.28 3.83 -6.82
CA PRO A 463 -7.84 3.50 -8.13
C PRO A 463 -9.32 3.08 -8.11
N ILE A 464 -9.80 2.53 -7.00
CA ILE A 464 -11.16 2.01 -6.83
C ILE A 464 -12.00 2.82 -5.83
N LEU A 465 -11.37 3.75 -5.09
CA LEU A 465 -12.04 4.59 -4.10
C LEU A 465 -12.96 5.60 -4.79
N THR A 466 -14.23 5.61 -4.40
CA THR A 466 -15.21 6.59 -4.90
C THR A 466 -15.18 7.88 -4.10
N MET A 467 -15.10 7.80 -2.76
CA MET A 467 -15.13 8.97 -1.88
C MET A 467 -14.65 8.60 -0.48
N ILE A 468 -13.84 9.45 0.14
CA ILE A 468 -13.55 9.46 1.57
C ILE A 468 -14.28 10.66 2.19
N ASN A 469 -14.97 10.44 3.30
CA ASN A 469 -15.82 11.42 3.98
C ASN A 469 -15.41 11.53 5.44
N THR A 470 -14.33 12.20 5.71
CA THR A 470 -13.84 12.37 7.08
C THR A 470 -14.89 13.06 7.96
N GLN A 471 -15.14 12.47 9.13
CA GLN A 471 -16.13 12.92 10.10
C GLN A 471 -15.57 14.14 10.86
N TYR A 472 -15.89 15.36 10.42
CA TYR A 472 -15.44 16.62 11.05
C TYR A 472 -16.30 17.00 12.28
N TYR A 473 -16.66 16.02 13.09
CA TYR A 473 -17.46 16.15 14.31
C TYR A 473 -16.99 15.15 15.37
N ASN A 474 -17.37 15.35 16.63
CA ASN A 474 -16.95 14.54 17.78
C ASN A 474 -15.41 14.39 17.94
N SER A 475 -14.65 15.37 17.49
CA SER A 475 -13.20 15.25 17.28
C SER A 475 -12.36 16.19 18.15
N GLY A 476 -12.93 17.31 18.64
CA GLY A 476 -12.17 18.35 19.31
C GLY A 476 -11.35 19.22 18.37
N SER A 477 -10.12 19.57 18.75
CA SER A 477 -9.23 20.40 17.94
C SER A 477 -8.15 19.55 17.29
N MET A 478 -7.85 19.79 16.00
CA MET A 478 -6.87 19.05 15.21
C MET A 478 -5.94 19.98 14.43
N ASN A 479 -4.82 19.45 13.95
CA ASN A 479 -3.89 20.18 13.08
C ASN A 479 -4.45 20.27 11.66
N GLY A 480 -4.33 21.43 11.03
CA GLY A 480 -4.55 21.58 9.59
C GLY A 480 -3.27 21.35 8.80
N CYS A 481 -3.37 21.35 7.46
CA CYS A 481 -2.24 21.16 6.54
C CYS A 481 -1.12 22.20 6.69
N ASP A 482 -1.41 23.37 7.28
CA ASP A 482 -0.44 24.42 7.60
C ASP A 482 0.25 24.23 8.97
N GLY A 483 -0.08 23.15 9.71
CA GLY A 483 0.44 22.83 11.02
C GLY A 483 -0.15 23.65 12.16
N ASN A 484 -1.14 24.52 11.91
CA ASN A 484 -1.87 25.21 12.95
C ASN A 484 -3.03 24.36 13.48
N VAL A 485 -3.43 24.62 14.72
CA VAL A 485 -4.54 23.92 15.38
C VAL A 485 -5.85 24.66 15.13
N TYR A 486 -6.85 23.97 14.66
CA TYR A 486 -8.20 24.47 14.41
C TYR A 486 -9.21 23.82 15.34
N ALA A 487 -10.19 24.60 15.77
CA ALA A 487 -11.26 24.11 16.63
C ALA A 487 -12.40 23.55 15.80
N GLU A 488 -12.88 22.38 16.19
CA GLU A 488 -14.07 21.74 15.68
C GLU A 488 -15.30 22.69 15.66
N GLY A 489 -16.23 22.47 14.75
CA GLY A 489 -17.42 23.29 14.60
C GLY A 489 -17.16 24.66 13.97
N THR A 490 -16.10 24.77 13.17
CA THR A 490 -15.76 25.98 12.40
C THR A 490 -15.44 25.65 10.94
N GLU A 491 -15.68 26.59 10.05
CA GLU A 491 -15.31 26.49 8.64
C GLU A 491 -13.80 26.24 8.48
N ASN A 492 -12.95 26.91 9.28
CA ASN A 492 -11.51 26.72 9.23
C ASN A 492 -11.07 25.29 9.58
N PHE A 493 -11.77 24.62 10.51
CA PHE A 493 -11.51 23.23 10.85
C PHE A 493 -11.76 22.32 9.64
N ILE A 494 -12.92 22.49 8.99
CA ILE A 494 -13.32 21.71 7.82
C ILE A 494 -12.29 21.89 6.69
N THR A 495 -12.00 23.13 6.34
CA THR A 495 -11.15 23.47 5.19
C THR A 495 -9.68 23.11 5.41
N ALA A 496 -9.15 23.31 6.63
CA ALA A 496 -7.76 23.00 6.95
C ALA A 496 -7.49 21.48 7.04
N LEU A 497 -8.47 20.69 7.49
CA LEU A 497 -8.32 19.24 7.55
C LEU A 497 -8.55 18.57 6.19
N ALA A 498 -9.52 19.03 5.41
CA ALA A 498 -9.67 18.57 4.02
C ALA A 498 -8.41 18.88 3.17
N CYS A 499 -7.75 20.02 3.44
CA CYS A 499 -6.46 20.35 2.85
C CYS A 499 -5.38 19.29 3.17
N THR A 500 -5.38 18.70 4.37
CA THR A 500 -4.40 17.65 4.75
C THR A 500 -4.53 16.41 3.84
N GLU A 501 -5.74 15.97 3.56
CA GLU A 501 -6.01 14.84 2.68
C GLU A 501 -5.64 15.14 1.23
N LEU A 502 -5.98 16.35 0.76
CA LEU A 502 -5.71 16.80 -0.60
C LEU A 502 -4.22 17.01 -0.88
N GLU A 503 -3.47 17.59 0.06
CA GLU A 503 -2.02 17.72 -0.06
C GLU A 503 -1.28 16.39 0.19
N GLY A 504 -1.89 15.49 0.93
CA GLY A 504 -1.37 14.16 1.22
C GLY A 504 -1.49 13.16 0.06
N GLY A 505 -2.11 13.56 -1.06
CA GLY A 505 -2.08 12.79 -2.31
C GLY A 505 -3.43 12.29 -2.82
N LEU A 506 -4.53 12.50 -2.09
CA LEU A 506 -5.85 12.13 -2.59
C LEU A 506 -6.33 13.07 -3.69
N SER A 507 -7.03 12.52 -4.67
CA SER A 507 -7.65 13.32 -5.73
C SER A 507 -8.80 14.17 -5.16
N PRO A 508 -8.95 15.43 -5.55
CA PRO A 508 -10.11 16.24 -5.15
C PRO A 508 -11.44 15.56 -5.41
N SER A 509 -11.55 14.81 -6.50
CA SER A 509 -12.75 14.05 -6.86
C SER A 509 -13.04 12.83 -5.96
N GLN A 510 -12.20 12.59 -4.96
CA GLN A 510 -12.36 11.53 -3.96
C GLN A 510 -12.57 12.07 -2.55
N VAL A 511 -12.23 13.34 -2.29
CA VAL A 511 -12.33 13.94 -0.95
C VAL A 511 -13.70 14.62 -0.78
N GLY A 512 -14.42 14.20 0.25
CA GLY A 512 -15.66 14.80 0.73
C GLY A 512 -15.57 15.24 2.18
N ILE A 513 -16.48 16.10 2.60
CA ILE A 513 -16.54 16.63 3.97
C ILE A 513 -17.74 16.04 4.72
N GLY A 514 -17.47 15.37 5.86
CA GLY A 514 -18.51 14.71 6.67
C GLY A 514 -18.95 15.58 7.85
N LEU A 515 -20.25 15.87 7.94
CA LEU A 515 -20.82 16.77 8.94
C LEU A 515 -22.16 16.27 9.49
N PRO A 516 -22.52 16.65 10.76
CA PRO A 516 -23.83 16.30 11.30
C PRO A 516 -24.93 17.15 10.66
N ALA A 517 -26.09 16.54 10.38
CA ALA A 517 -27.22 17.22 9.76
C ALA A 517 -27.89 18.27 10.64
N SER A 518 -27.82 18.08 11.96
CA SER A 518 -28.42 18.97 12.94
C SER A 518 -27.63 18.97 14.26
N THR A 519 -27.92 19.88 15.15
CA THR A 519 -27.33 19.96 16.51
C THR A 519 -27.60 18.74 17.38
N SER A 520 -28.58 17.91 17.01
CA SER A 520 -28.93 16.69 17.76
C SER A 520 -28.29 15.44 17.16
N ALA A 521 -27.61 15.57 16.01
CA ALA A 521 -27.04 14.43 15.27
C ALA A 521 -25.70 13.97 15.81
N ALA A 522 -24.94 14.87 16.48
CA ALA A 522 -23.64 14.57 17.07
C ALA A 522 -23.46 15.31 18.40
N GLY A 523 -22.47 14.89 19.19
CA GLY A 523 -22.12 15.54 20.47
C GLY A 523 -21.47 16.91 20.30
N SER A 524 -20.77 17.12 19.19
CA SER A 524 -20.06 18.36 18.83
C SER A 524 -19.83 18.44 17.31
N GLY A 525 -19.29 19.56 16.82
CA GLY A 525 -18.88 19.72 15.43
C GLY A 525 -19.98 20.20 14.47
N TYR A 526 -21.21 20.40 14.93
CA TYR A 526 -22.26 20.96 14.07
C TYR A 526 -21.91 22.36 13.59
N VAL A 527 -22.09 22.60 12.32
CA VAL A 527 -22.11 23.91 11.67
C VAL A 527 -23.42 24.09 10.89
N SER A 528 -23.87 25.35 10.69
CA SER A 528 -25.04 25.57 9.84
C SER A 528 -24.73 25.13 8.38
N PRO A 529 -25.75 24.68 7.62
CA PRO A 529 -25.54 24.27 6.22
C PRO A 529 -24.88 25.35 5.34
N SER A 530 -25.11 26.63 5.64
CA SER A 530 -24.43 27.73 4.93
C SER A 530 -22.91 27.79 5.18
N VAL A 531 -22.42 27.34 6.34
CA VAL A 531 -20.98 27.22 6.60
C VAL A 531 -20.38 26.05 5.83
N VAL A 532 -21.17 25.02 5.55
CA VAL A 532 -20.76 23.92 4.64
C VAL A 532 -20.55 24.45 3.23
N ASP A 533 -21.47 25.28 2.73
CA ASP A 533 -21.36 25.94 1.44
C ASP A 533 -20.13 26.85 1.37
N ASP A 534 -19.87 27.65 2.42
CA ASP A 534 -18.68 28.51 2.54
C ASP A 534 -17.38 27.67 2.52
N ALA A 535 -17.34 26.53 3.23
CA ALA A 535 -16.19 25.63 3.24
C ALA A 535 -15.93 25.00 1.85
N LEU A 536 -16.98 24.58 1.15
CA LEU A 536 -16.86 24.08 -0.22
C LEU A 536 -16.35 25.17 -1.17
N ASP A 537 -16.82 26.40 -1.03
CA ASP A 537 -16.40 27.52 -1.87
C ASP A 537 -14.94 27.90 -1.59
N CYS A 538 -14.53 27.86 -0.33
CA CYS A 538 -13.14 28.06 0.07
C CYS A 538 -12.22 27.00 -0.57
N LEU A 539 -12.58 25.73 -0.47
CA LEU A 539 -11.80 24.63 -1.07
C LEU A 539 -11.80 24.68 -2.61
N ALA A 540 -12.97 24.94 -3.22
CA ALA A 540 -13.11 24.86 -4.67
C ALA A 540 -12.56 26.10 -5.41
N SER A 541 -12.74 27.29 -4.83
CA SER A 541 -12.47 28.57 -5.52
C SER A 541 -11.56 29.53 -4.74
N GLY A 542 -11.33 29.31 -3.45
CA GLY A 542 -10.62 30.22 -2.55
C GLY A 542 -11.47 31.43 -2.11
N ALA A 543 -12.78 31.40 -2.38
CA ALA A 543 -13.71 32.44 -1.92
C ALA A 543 -14.38 32.03 -0.60
N ASN A 544 -14.92 32.97 0.13
CA ASN A 544 -15.62 32.79 1.40
C ASN A 544 -14.82 32.09 2.50
N CYS A 545 -13.48 31.99 2.36
CA CYS A 545 -12.62 31.40 3.38
C CYS A 545 -12.65 32.21 4.68
N GLY A 546 -12.56 31.51 5.80
CA GLY A 546 -12.38 32.12 7.12
C GLY A 546 -10.96 32.67 7.33
N SER A 547 -10.34 32.32 8.45
CA SER A 547 -8.94 32.72 8.71
C SER A 547 -7.92 31.79 8.08
N PHE A 548 -8.30 30.55 7.77
CA PHE A 548 -7.51 29.62 6.97
C PHE A 548 -7.84 29.84 5.49
N VAL A 549 -6.79 29.97 4.68
CA VAL A 549 -6.91 30.00 3.22
C VAL A 549 -6.02 28.90 2.68
N PRO A 550 -6.57 27.92 1.95
CA PRO A 550 -5.77 26.81 1.43
C PRO A 550 -4.70 27.32 0.45
N PRO A 551 -3.55 26.63 0.34
CA PRO A 551 -2.43 27.05 -0.52
C PRO A 551 -2.78 26.98 -2.02
N GLN A 552 -3.80 26.23 -2.38
CA GLN A 552 -4.36 26.14 -3.73
C GLN A 552 -5.84 25.82 -3.66
N THR A 553 -6.52 25.86 -4.80
CA THR A 553 -7.95 25.53 -4.91
C THR A 553 -8.14 24.15 -5.54
N TRP A 554 -9.22 23.48 -5.16
CA TRP A 554 -9.59 22.15 -5.64
C TRP A 554 -11.04 22.14 -6.17
N PRO A 555 -11.27 22.67 -7.39
CA PRO A 555 -12.63 22.78 -7.94
C PRO A 555 -13.34 21.43 -8.13
N GLY A 556 -12.58 20.34 -8.16
CA GLY A 556 -13.13 18.98 -8.25
C GLY A 556 -13.43 18.30 -6.91
N ILE A 557 -13.52 19.06 -5.77
CA ILE A 557 -13.88 18.48 -4.47
C ILE A 557 -15.14 17.61 -4.57
N ARG A 558 -15.12 16.39 -3.99
CA ARG A 558 -16.15 15.38 -4.28
C ARG A 558 -17.53 15.72 -3.74
N GLY A 559 -17.62 16.43 -2.66
CA GLY A 559 -18.90 16.86 -2.10
C GLY A 559 -19.00 16.71 -0.59
N VAL A 560 -20.16 16.29 -0.13
CA VAL A 560 -20.50 16.31 1.30
C VAL A 560 -21.16 15.00 1.71
N MET A 561 -20.85 14.54 2.92
CA MET A 561 -21.58 13.49 3.63
C MET A 561 -22.28 14.06 4.86
N THR A 562 -23.42 13.54 5.24
CA THR A 562 -24.06 13.91 6.50
C THR A 562 -24.51 12.71 7.35
N TRP A 563 -24.27 12.82 8.62
CA TRP A 563 -24.87 12.03 9.68
C TRP A 563 -26.03 12.81 10.29
N SER A 564 -27.30 12.55 10.01
CA SER A 564 -27.81 11.56 9.08
C SER A 564 -29.06 12.10 8.37
N ILE A 565 -29.53 11.40 7.35
CA ILE A 565 -30.82 11.72 6.65
C ILE A 565 -31.99 11.76 7.65
N ASN A 566 -31.98 10.88 8.64
CA ASN A 566 -33.02 10.79 9.68
C ASN A 566 -32.99 12.04 10.60
N TRP A 567 -31.80 12.55 10.92
CA TRP A 567 -31.64 13.79 11.68
C TRP A 567 -31.93 15.03 10.82
N ASP A 568 -31.59 15.01 9.54
CA ASP A 568 -31.98 16.06 8.59
C ASP A 568 -33.51 16.14 8.44
N ALA A 569 -34.18 14.98 8.39
CA ALA A 569 -35.65 14.92 8.38
C ALA A 569 -36.27 15.48 9.67
N ALA A 570 -35.65 15.24 10.82
CA ALA A 570 -36.10 15.82 12.08
C ALA A 570 -35.98 17.35 12.13
N ASP A 571 -35.05 17.91 11.35
CA ASP A 571 -34.82 19.36 11.20
C ASP A 571 -35.45 19.94 9.90
N GLY A 572 -36.38 19.23 9.29
CA GLY A 572 -37.11 19.69 8.11
C GLY A 572 -36.31 19.67 6.81
N TYR A 573 -35.26 18.89 6.74
CA TYR A 573 -34.34 18.75 5.60
C TYR A 573 -33.57 20.04 5.29
N ASP A 574 -33.20 20.83 6.32
CA ASP A 574 -32.46 22.08 6.15
C ASP A 574 -31.08 21.83 5.51
N PHE A 575 -30.41 20.76 5.95
CA PHE A 575 -29.10 20.38 5.42
C PHE A 575 -29.19 20.06 3.90
N ALA A 576 -30.03 19.13 3.52
CA ALA A 576 -30.15 18.73 2.12
C ALA A 576 -30.72 19.83 1.23
N ASN A 577 -31.67 20.64 1.74
CA ASN A 577 -32.27 21.75 0.99
C ASN A 577 -31.31 22.91 0.74
N THR A 578 -30.27 23.07 1.57
CA THR A 578 -29.23 24.10 1.41
C THR A 578 -28.06 23.56 0.59
N VAL A 579 -27.46 22.44 1.00
CA VAL A 579 -26.21 21.93 0.42
C VAL A 579 -26.39 21.34 -0.98
N SER A 580 -27.47 20.58 -1.24
CA SER A 580 -27.65 19.93 -2.55
C SER A 580 -27.77 20.91 -3.72
N PRO A 581 -28.55 21.99 -3.65
CA PRO A 581 -28.56 23.01 -4.70
C PRO A 581 -27.19 23.67 -4.90
N TYR A 582 -26.47 23.92 -3.80
CA TYR A 582 -25.15 24.54 -3.85
C TYR A 582 -24.12 23.65 -4.57
N LEU A 583 -24.05 22.35 -4.24
CA LEU A 583 -23.18 21.39 -4.92
C LEU A 583 -23.37 21.41 -6.45
N SER A 584 -24.58 21.66 -6.93
CA SER A 584 -24.87 21.75 -8.37
C SER A 584 -24.29 23.00 -9.04
N THR A 585 -23.82 23.97 -8.27
CA THR A 585 -23.20 25.23 -8.75
C THR A 585 -21.69 25.17 -8.78
N LEU A 586 -21.09 24.19 -8.13
CA LEU A 586 -19.63 24.00 -8.12
C LEU A 586 -19.13 23.68 -9.53
N PRO A 587 -17.89 24.11 -9.88
CA PRO A 587 -17.33 24.01 -11.22
C PRO A 587 -17.00 22.59 -11.68
#